data_09f4c0ba577e8347113ee246494cce62
#
_entry.id   09f4c0ba577e8347113ee246494cce62
#
_cell.length_a   1.000
_cell.length_b   1.000
_cell.length_c   1.000
_cell.angle_alpha   90.00
_cell.angle_beta   90.00
_cell.angle_gamma   90.00
#
_symmetry.space_group_name_H-M   'P 1'
#
loop_
_entity.id
_entity.type
_entity.pdbx_description
1 polymer ?
#
loop_
_entity_poly.entity_id
_entity_poly.type
_entity_poly.pdbx_seq_one_letter_code
_entity_poly.pdbx_strand_id
1 'polypeptide(L)'
;MMRSLWIAKTGLEGQQTSMDVISNNLANVSTNGFKRGRAVFQDLMYQTLRQPGAQVGDATQLPSGLQLGTGARVAATERIHTAGNLNNTGGEMDIAINGRGFLQVELPDGTQGYTRDGALQRDQNGQLTTVSGYVIQPPMNVPDNALSISIGKDGIVSVTQPGAAGVNVQIGQLQICLLYTSDAADDSLRV
;
A
#
# COMPACT_ATOMS: atom_id res chain seq x y z
N MET A 1 -13.87 12.60 -38.06
CA MET A 1 -12.41 12.48 -37.82
C MET A 1 -11.99 12.97 -36.44
N MET A 2 -12.56 14.03 -35.90
CA MET A 2 -12.21 14.55 -34.55
C MET A 2 -12.44 13.55 -33.40
N ARG A 3 -13.50 12.73 -33.49
CA ARG A 3 -13.83 11.75 -32.43
C ARG A 3 -12.78 10.65 -32.28
N SER A 4 -12.30 10.07 -33.38
CA SER A 4 -11.28 9.03 -33.36
C SER A 4 -9.96 9.51 -32.75
N LEU A 5 -9.58 10.78 -33.04
CA LEU A 5 -8.41 11.41 -32.43
C LEU A 5 -8.57 11.60 -30.91
N TRP A 6 -9.81 11.97 -30.50
CA TRP A 6 -10.13 12.13 -29.07
C TRP A 6 -10.04 10.79 -28.31
N ILE A 7 -10.58 9.71 -28.90
CA ILE A 7 -10.49 8.35 -28.34
C ILE A 7 -9.03 7.91 -28.27
N ALA A 8 -8.26 8.13 -29.35
CA ALA A 8 -6.83 7.80 -29.37
C ALA A 8 -6.05 8.58 -28.29
N LYS A 9 -6.36 9.87 -28.11
CA LYS A 9 -5.77 10.69 -27.04
C LYS A 9 -6.01 10.09 -25.66
N THR A 10 -7.27 9.76 -25.34
CA THR A 10 -7.59 9.15 -24.02
C THR A 10 -6.87 7.82 -23.80
N GLY A 11 -6.73 7.02 -24.85
CA GLY A 11 -5.96 5.78 -24.81
C GLY A 11 -4.47 6.01 -24.51
N LEU A 12 -3.86 7.00 -25.17
CA LEU A 12 -2.45 7.35 -24.95
C LEU A 12 -2.21 7.91 -23.54
N GLU A 13 -3.09 8.79 -23.04
CA GLU A 13 -3.03 9.30 -21.65
C GLU A 13 -3.13 8.16 -20.63
N GLY A 14 -4.02 7.19 -20.88
CA GLY A 14 -4.13 5.99 -20.07
C GLY A 14 -2.86 5.14 -20.07
N GLN A 15 -2.26 4.92 -21.25
CA GLN A 15 -1.00 4.18 -21.37
C GLN A 15 0.16 4.91 -20.69
N GLN A 16 0.24 6.23 -20.82
CA GLN A 16 1.25 7.03 -20.12
C GLN A 16 1.14 6.86 -18.62
N THR A 17 -0.05 7.01 -18.05
CA THR A 17 -0.27 6.80 -16.61
C THR A 17 0.09 5.37 -16.17
N SER A 18 -0.23 4.37 -17.00
CA SER A 18 0.17 2.99 -16.73
C SER A 18 1.69 2.83 -16.68
N MET A 19 2.41 3.44 -17.62
CA MET A 19 3.88 3.44 -17.65
C MET A 19 4.47 4.16 -16.44
N ASP A 20 3.90 5.27 -16.01
CA ASP A 20 4.35 6.02 -14.83
C ASP A 20 4.23 5.15 -13.55
N VAL A 21 3.10 4.45 -13.41
CA VAL A 21 2.87 3.52 -12.28
C VAL A 21 3.85 2.36 -12.32
N ILE A 22 4.10 1.76 -13.49
CA ILE A 22 5.07 0.65 -13.66
C ILE A 22 6.49 1.14 -13.34
N SER A 23 6.87 2.31 -13.83
CA SER A 23 8.18 2.92 -13.58
C SER A 23 8.41 3.20 -12.10
N ASN A 24 7.37 3.70 -11.40
CA ASN A 24 7.43 3.87 -9.95
C ASN A 24 7.58 2.53 -9.22
N ASN A 25 6.84 1.50 -9.61
CA ASN A 25 6.98 0.16 -9.04
C ASN A 25 8.39 -0.42 -9.26
N LEU A 26 8.95 -0.21 -10.45
CA LEU A 26 10.29 -0.68 -10.78
C LEU A 26 11.37 0.07 -9.97
N ALA A 27 11.25 1.38 -9.86
CA ALA A 27 12.17 2.20 -9.06
C ALA A 27 12.20 1.77 -7.59
N ASN A 28 11.08 1.30 -7.07
CA ASN A 28 10.93 0.89 -5.67
C ASN A 28 10.99 -0.64 -5.46
N VAL A 29 11.50 -1.40 -6.43
CA VAL A 29 11.55 -2.87 -6.33
C VAL A 29 12.43 -3.36 -5.16
N SER A 30 13.45 -2.58 -4.80
CA SER A 30 14.37 -2.87 -3.68
C SER A 30 13.99 -2.16 -2.37
N THR A 31 12.91 -1.38 -2.36
CA THR A 31 12.46 -0.67 -1.16
C THR A 31 11.73 -1.61 -0.22
N ASN A 32 12.21 -1.72 1.03
CA ASN A 32 11.58 -2.55 2.04
C ASN A 32 10.18 -2.03 2.38
N GLY A 33 9.22 -2.95 2.52
CA GLY A 33 7.84 -2.60 2.84
C GLY A 33 7.05 -1.92 1.72
N PHE A 34 7.63 -1.71 0.53
CA PHE A 34 6.94 -1.11 -0.60
C PHE A 34 5.75 -1.97 -1.05
N LYS A 35 4.65 -1.30 -1.38
CA LYS A 35 3.46 -1.92 -1.98
C LYS A 35 3.23 -1.38 -3.38
N ARG A 36 3.26 -2.30 -4.36
CA ARG A 36 3.09 -1.93 -5.76
C ARG A 36 1.73 -1.29 -6.00
N GLY A 37 1.74 -0.23 -6.79
CA GLY A 37 0.52 0.39 -7.31
C GLY A 37 0.05 -0.26 -8.61
N ARG A 38 -1.23 -0.11 -8.90
CA ARG A 38 -1.80 -0.36 -10.24
C ARG A 38 -2.72 0.79 -10.63
N ALA A 39 -2.79 1.09 -11.90
CA ALA A 39 -3.79 2.00 -12.44
C ALA A 39 -5.10 1.25 -12.67
N VAL A 40 -6.21 1.85 -12.28
CA VAL A 40 -7.57 1.34 -12.52
C VAL A 40 -8.20 2.21 -13.60
N PHE A 41 -8.65 1.57 -14.66
CA PHE A 41 -9.27 2.22 -15.80
C PHE A 41 -10.78 2.06 -15.76
N GLN A 42 -11.46 3.05 -16.28
CA GLN A 42 -12.90 3.06 -16.47
C GLN A 42 -13.20 3.49 -17.89
N ASP A 43 -14.14 2.82 -18.52
CA ASP A 43 -14.67 3.23 -19.83
C ASP A 43 -15.48 4.51 -19.71
N LEU A 44 -15.53 5.25 -20.81
CA LEU A 44 -16.38 6.44 -20.96
C LEU A 44 -17.72 6.03 -21.60
N MET A 45 -18.72 6.91 -21.47
CA MET A 45 -20.07 6.67 -21.95
C MET A 45 -20.09 6.25 -23.41
N TYR A 46 -20.96 5.29 -23.72
CA TYR A 46 -21.23 4.86 -25.10
C TYR A 46 -22.20 5.81 -25.77
N GLN A 47 -21.93 6.13 -27.01
CA GLN A 47 -22.81 6.92 -27.85
C GLN A 47 -23.61 5.99 -28.76
N THR A 48 -24.92 6.01 -28.61
CA THR A 48 -25.83 5.21 -29.48
C THR A 48 -26.06 5.95 -30.77
N LEU A 49 -25.50 5.46 -31.87
CA LEU A 49 -25.71 6.00 -33.20
C LEU A 49 -26.98 5.42 -33.86
N ARG A 50 -27.35 4.20 -33.49
CA ARG A 50 -28.51 3.50 -33.96
C ARG A 50 -29.08 2.64 -32.87
N GLN A 51 -30.39 2.75 -32.62
CA GLN A 51 -31.07 1.94 -31.62
C GLN A 51 -31.38 0.55 -32.16
N PRO A 52 -31.27 -0.53 -31.34
CA PRO A 52 -31.78 -1.84 -31.72
C PRO A 52 -33.29 -1.77 -31.92
N GLY A 53 -33.83 -2.48 -32.92
CA GLY A 53 -35.25 -2.48 -33.23
C GLY A 53 -35.71 -1.31 -34.12
N ALA A 54 -34.80 -0.42 -34.58
CA ALA A 54 -35.17 0.63 -35.51
C ALA A 54 -35.67 0.03 -36.85
N GLN A 55 -36.80 0.53 -37.30
CA GLN A 55 -37.35 0.16 -38.63
C GLN A 55 -36.48 0.72 -39.73
N VAL A 56 -36.07 -0.14 -40.67
CA VAL A 56 -35.28 0.25 -41.85
C VAL A 56 -36.14 0.20 -43.12
N GLY A 57 -37.32 -0.44 -43.06
CA GLY A 57 -38.30 -0.55 -44.11
C GLY A 57 -39.62 -1.07 -43.57
N ASP A 58 -40.66 -1.17 -44.43
CA ASP A 58 -42.04 -1.53 -44.03
C ASP A 58 -42.18 -2.86 -43.28
N ALA A 59 -41.21 -3.78 -43.38
CA ALA A 59 -41.26 -5.07 -42.75
C ALA A 59 -39.95 -5.53 -42.12
N THR A 60 -38.88 -4.71 -42.10
CA THR A 60 -37.58 -5.10 -41.63
C THR A 60 -37.13 -4.26 -40.45
N GLN A 61 -36.86 -4.91 -39.32
CA GLN A 61 -36.26 -4.31 -38.10
C GLN A 61 -34.81 -4.72 -37.99
N LEU A 62 -33.96 -3.81 -37.53
CA LEU A 62 -32.56 -4.10 -37.25
C LEU A 62 -32.44 -4.91 -35.95
N PRO A 63 -31.85 -6.12 -36.01
CA PRO A 63 -31.70 -6.97 -34.82
C PRO A 63 -30.66 -6.38 -33.80
N SER A 64 -29.71 -5.54 -34.25
CA SER A 64 -28.67 -4.97 -33.40
C SER A 64 -28.53 -3.48 -33.60
N GLY A 65 -28.30 -2.75 -32.51
CA GLY A 65 -27.96 -1.33 -32.53
C GLY A 65 -26.47 -1.10 -32.81
N LEU A 66 -26.11 0.15 -33.07
CA LEU A 66 -24.73 0.61 -33.21
C LEU A 66 -24.39 1.56 -32.06
N GLN A 67 -23.55 1.10 -31.16
CA GLN A 67 -23.02 1.90 -30.04
C GLN A 67 -21.50 2.02 -30.18
N LEU A 68 -20.98 3.22 -30.01
CA LEU A 68 -19.56 3.51 -30.04
C LEU A 68 -19.12 4.06 -28.68
N GLY A 69 -18.10 3.45 -28.09
CA GLY A 69 -17.45 3.95 -26.90
C GLY A 69 -16.68 5.26 -27.20
N THR A 70 -16.58 6.12 -26.22
CA THR A 70 -15.88 7.41 -26.35
C THR A 70 -14.46 7.40 -25.79
N GLY A 71 -13.96 6.24 -25.36
CA GLY A 71 -12.61 6.06 -24.85
C GLY A 71 -12.57 5.52 -23.42
N ALA A 72 -11.44 5.68 -22.75
CA ALA A 72 -11.20 5.28 -21.38
C ALA A 72 -10.59 6.41 -20.57
N ARG A 73 -10.75 6.38 -19.26
CA ARG A 73 -10.08 7.28 -18.33
C ARG A 73 -9.42 6.50 -17.20
N VAL A 74 -8.38 7.06 -16.61
CA VAL A 74 -7.83 6.59 -15.36
C VAL A 74 -8.78 7.02 -14.24
N ALA A 75 -9.35 6.05 -13.51
CA ALA A 75 -10.28 6.31 -12.43
C ALA A 75 -9.55 6.52 -11.11
N ALA A 76 -8.55 5.68 -10.83
CA ALA A 76 -7.78 5.71 -9.59
C ALA A 76 -6.45 4.97 -9.75
N THR A 77 -5.58 5.14 -8.76
CA THR A 77 -4.43 4.25 -8.53
C THR A 77 -4.66 3.50 -7.22
N GLU A 78 -4.57 2.18 -7.26
CA GLU A 78 -4.80 1.31 -6.12
C GLU A 78 -3.48 0.67 -5.68
N ARG A 79 -3.25 0.55 -4.37
CA ARG A 79 -2.12 -0.20 -3.81
C ARG A 79 -2.52 -1.65 -3.54
N ILE A 80 -1.67 -2.58 -3.98
CA ILE A 80 -1.89 -4.01 -3.78
C ILE A 80 -1.16 -4.45 -2.52
N HIS A 81 -1.91 -4.89 -1.50
CA HIS A 81 -1.40 -5.26 -0.18
C HIS A 81 -1.03 -6.75 -0.05
N THR A 82 -0.62 -7.40 -1.12
CA THR A 82 -0.10 -8.78 -1.04
C THR A 82 1.20 -8.83 -0.24
N ALA A 83 1.41 -9.93 0.51
CA ALA A 83 2.69 -10.19 1.15
C ALA A 83 3.78 -10.42 0.10
N GLY A 84 4.97 -9.90 0.35
CA GLY A 84 6.18 -10.15 -0.45
C GLY A 84 6.99 -11.32 0.13
N ASN A 85 8.12 -11.59 -0.50
CA ASN A 85 9.10 -12.54 0.01
C ASN A 85 9.79 -11.96 1.26
N LEU A 86 10.08 -12.83 2.22
CA LEU A 86 10.85 -12.48 3.41
C LEU A 86 12.33 -12.74 3.11
N ASN A 87 13.15 -11.72 3.29
CA ASN A 87 14.60 -11.82 3.16
C ASN A 87 15.22 -11.83 4.56
N ASN A 88 16.14 -12.75 4.81
CA ASN A 88 16.90 -12.78 6.05
C ASN A 88 18.11 -11.87 5.90
N THR A 89 18.16 -10.79 6.67
CA THR A 89 19.25 -9.80 6.67
C THR A 89 20.31 -10.09 7.73
N GLY A 90 19.99 -10.93 8.73
CA GLY A 90 20.87 -11.22 9.87
C GLY A 90 21.01 -10.07 10.88
N GLY A 91 20.26 -8.98 10.72
CA GLY A 91 20.21 -7.88 11.67
C GLY A 91 19.32 -8.20 12.88
N GLU A 92 19.80 -7.92 14.10
CA GLU A 92 19.04 -8.18 15.34
C GLU A 92 17.78 -7.30 15.47
N MET A 93 17.79 -6.12 14.85
CA MET A 93 16.69 -5.15 14.87
C MET A 93 15.84 -5.16 13.60
N ASP A 94 16.17 -6.02 12.65
CA ASP A 94 15.39 -6.15 11.43
C ASP A 94 14.22 -7.10 11.65
N ILE A 95 13.02 -6.60 11.45
CA ILE A 95 11.79 -7.35 11.63
C ILE A 95 11.00 -7.43 10.33
N ALA A 96 10.29 -8.52 10.13
CA ALA A 96 9.37 -8.68 9.02
C ALA A 96 7.98 -9.09 9.53
N ILE A 97 6.97 -8.35 9.09
CA ILE A 97 5.58 -8.67 9.44
C ILE A 97 5.10 -9.81 8.54
N ASN A 98 4.85 -10.98 9.14
CA ASN A 98 4.22 -12.10 8.45
C ASN A 98 2.70 -11.96 8.55
N GLY A 99 2.05 -11.69 7.42
CA GLY A 99 0.60 -11.48 7.36
C GLY A 99 0.21 -10.04 7.02
N ARG A 100 -1.02 -9.65 7.37
CA ARG A 100 -1.56 -8.30 7.17
C ARG A 100 -1.22 -7.43 8.37
N GLY A 101 -0.93 -6.15 8.12
CA GLY A 101 -0.73 -5.16 9.17
C GLY A 101 0.41 -4.20 8.90
N PHE A 102 0.50 -3.19 9.73
CA PHE A 102 1.48 -2.11 9.65
C PHE A 102 1.98 -1.78 11.05
N LEU A 103 3.21 -1.34 11.16
CA LEU A 103 3.73 -0.72 12.36
C LEU A 103 3.23 0.72 12.43
N GLN A 104 2.87 1.14 13.62
CA GLN A 104 2.49 2.52 13.89
C GLN A 104 3.73 3.32 14.26
N VAL A 105 3.89 4.49 13.67
CA VAL A 105 5.00 5.42 13.94
C VAL A 105 4.45 6.81 14.22
N GLU A 106 5.17 7.56 15.02
CA GLU A 106 4.86 8.95 15.30
C GLU A 106 5.68 9.85 14.36
N LEU A 107 5.00 10.75 13.65
CA LEU A 107 5.61 11.74 12.78
C LEU A 107 6.03 12.99 13.60
N PRO A 108 6.94 13.82 13.07
CA PRO A 108 7.42 15.02 13.78
C PRO A 108 6.34 16.05 14.13
N ASP A 109 5.21 16.01 13.41
CA ASP A 109 4.03 16.85 13.64
C ASP A 109 3.06 16.26 14.67
N GLY A 110 3.44 15.17 15.34
CA GLY A 110 2.62 14.47 16.34
C GLY A 110 1.48 13.62 15.73
N THR A 111 1.39 13.53 14.40
CA THR A 111 0.41 12.66 13.75
C THR A 111 0.90 11.22 13.70
N GLN A 112 -0.05 10.28 13.65
CA GLN A 112 0.25 8.86 13.54
C GLN A 112 0.42 8.46 12.08
N GLY A 113 1.56 7.86 11.77
CA GLY A 113 1.85 7.25 10.48
C GLY A 113 1.87 5.74 10.57
N TYR A 114 1.78 5.07 9.42
CA TYR A 114 1.82 3.62 9.32
C TYR A 114 2.88 3.19 8.32
N THR A 115 3.76 2.32 8.76
CA THR A 115 4.82 1.78 7.91
C THR A 115 4.84 0.26 7.92
N ARG A 116 5.36 -0.33 6.86
CA ARG A 116 5.66 -1.77 6.80
C ARG A 116 7.17 -2.02 6.69
N ASP A 117 7.95 -0.96 6.76
CA ASP A 117 9.40 -1.06 6.85
C ASP A 117 9.78 -1.56 8.24
N GLY A 118 10.48 -2.69 8.30
CA GLY A 118 10.92 -3.32 9.53
C GLY A 118 12.40 -3.12 9.81
N ALA A 119 13.11 -2.27 9.07
CA ALA A 119 14.47 -1.88 9.38
C ALA A 119 14.45 -0.88 10.54
N LEU A 120 14.64 -1.38 11.76
CA LEU A 120 14.62 -0.58 12.97
C LEU A 120 16.02 -0.15 13.36
N GLN A 121 16.11 1.04 13.96
CA GLN A 121 17.35 1.59 14.49
C GLN A 121 17.11 2.13 15.90
N ARG A 122 18.19 2.27 16.65
CA ARG A 122 18.17 2.91 17.95
C ARG A 122 18.61 4.35 17.81
N ASP A 123 17.82 5.28 18.33
CA ASP A 123 18.18 6.70 18.42
C ASP A 123 19.12 6.95 19.59
N GLN A 124 19.69 8.19 19.67
CA GLN A 124 20.55 8.66 20.74
C GLN A 124 19.88 8.59 22.12
N ASN A 125 18.55 8.73 22.16
CA ASN A 125 17.76 8.60 23.38
C ASN A 125 17.43 7.17 23.77
N GLY A 126 17.93 6.17 23.02
CA GLY A 126 17.61 4.76 23.23
C GLY A 126 16.28 4.31 22.67
N GLN A 127 15.53 5.16 21.98
CA GLN A 127 14.23 4.82 21.41
C GLN A 127 14.37 4.02 20.11
N LEU A 128 13.44 3.10 19.88
CA LEU A 128 13.35 2.38 18.60
C LEU A 128 12.68 3.28 17.56
N THR A 129 13.41 3.54 16.49
CA THR A 129 12.99 4.40 15.39
C THR A 129 13.11 3.67 14.05
N THR A 130 12.43 4.18 13.03
CA THR A 130 12.68 3.80 11.63
C THR A 130 13.96 4.44 11.12
N VAL A 131 14.43 4.02 9.95
CA VAL A 131 15.59 4.64 9.25
C VAL A 131 15.39 6.15 9.03
N SER A 132 14.14 6.59 8.88
CA SER A 132 13.77 8.00 8.74
C SER A 132 13.71 8.78 10.07
N GLY A 133 13.98 8.13 11.21
CA GLY A 133 13.97 8.75 12.54
C GLY A 133 12.59 8.85 13.20
N TYR A 134 11.56 8.21 12.64
CA TYR A 134 10.22 8.20 13.25
C TYR A 134 10.14 7.17 14.38
N VAL A 135 9.64 7.59 15.55
CA VAL A 135 9.52 6.73 16.74
C VAL A 135 8.39 5.71 16.54
N ILE A 136 8.67 4.44 16.87
CA ILE A 136 7.66 3.37 16.80
C ILE A 136 6.74 3.45 18.01
N GLN A 137 5.47 3.24 17.76
CA GLN A 137 4.45 3.17 18.80
C GLN A 137 4.08 1.70 19.14
N PRO A 138 3.97 1.35 20.43
CA PRO A 138 4.26 2.15 21.62
C PRO A 138 5.77 2.46 21.77
N PRO A 139 6.13 3.64 22.32
CA PRO A 139 7.52 4.02 22.48
C PRO A 139 8.24 3.05 23.42
N MET A 140 9.37 2.52 22.97
CA MET A 140 10.18 1.57 23.73
C MET A 140 11.58 2.15 23.87
N ASN A 141 12.07 2.18 25.11
CA ASN A 141 13.40 2.71 25.42
C ASN A 141 14.37 1.57 25.72
N VAL A 142 15.37 1.45 24.87
CA VAL A 142 16.47 0.49 25.04
C VAL A 142 17.54 1.12 25.93
N PRO A 143 17.87 0.55 27.09
CA PRO A 143 18.89 1.10 27.97
C PRO A 143 20.28 1.08 27.33
N ASP A 144 21.13 2.04 27.68
CA ASP A 144 22.49 2.19 27.10
C ASP A 144 23.43 1.04 27.43
N ASN A 145 23.18 0.33 28.51
CA ASN A 145 23.94 -0.84 28.94
C ASN A 145 23.48 -2.15 28.27
N ALA A 146 22.64 -2.09 27.23
CA ALA A 146 22.20 -3.27 26.50
C ALA A 146 23.35 -3.91 25.73
N LEU A 147 23.54 -5.23 25.91
CA LEU A 147 24.52 -6.03 25.17
C LEU A 147 23.95 -6.53 23.84
N SER A 148 22.70 -6.98 23.85
CA SER A 148 21.99 -7.44 22.66
C SER A 148 20.49 -7.18 22.79
N ILE A 149 19.84 -7.02 21.64
CA ILE A 149 18.40 -6.82 21.53
C ILE A 149 17.84 -8.06 20.82
N SER A 150 16.79 -8.65 21.36
CA SER A 150 16.10 -9.77 20.73
C SER A 150 14.62 -9.46 20.60
N ILE A 151 14.08 -9.66 19.41
CA ILE A 151 12.68 -9.45 19.10
C ILE A 151 12.04 -10.82 18.83
N GLY A 152 11.11 -11.21 19.70
CA GLY A 152 10.41 -12.48 19.59
C GLY A 152 9.37 -12.50 18.47
N LYS A 153 8.92 -13.70 18.09
CA LYS A 153 7.84 -13.88 17.10
C LYS A 153 6.52 -13.23 17.53
N ASP A 154 6.34 -13.08 18.84
CA ASP A 154 5.16 -12.44 19.45
C ASP A 154 5.28 -10.91 19.50
N GLY A 155 6.34 -10.35 18.90
CA GLY A 155 6.63 -8.91 18.92
C GLY A 155 7.18 -8.41 20.26
N ILE A 156 7.52 -9.30 21.19
CA ILE A 156 8.13 -8.92 22.46
C ILE A 156 9.59 -8.53 22.24
N VAL A 157 9.93 -7.32 22.66
CA VAL A 157 11.29 -6.80 22.62
C VAL A 157 11.96 -7.06 23.96
N SER A 158 13.04 -7.84 23.94
CA SER A 158 13.83 -8.20 25.10
C SER A 158 15.27 -7.75 24.93
N VAL A 159 15.90 -7.36 26.03
CA VAL A 159 17.28 -6.89 26.06
C VAL A 159 18.08 -7.66 27.09
N THR A 160 19.28 -8.05 26.72
CA THR A 160 20.24 -8.65 27.63
C THR A 160 21.13 -7.56 28.23
N GLN A 161 21.22 -7.49 29.56
CA GLN A 161 22.05 -6.52 30.29
C GLN A 161 23.28 -7.20 30.93
N PRO A 162 24.43 -6.49 30.99
CA PRO A 162 25.60 -6.98 31.73
C PRO A 162 25.30 -7.03 33.23
N GLY A 163 25.58 -8.15 33.88
CA GLY A 163 25.40 -8.33 35.35
C GLY A 163 24.20 -9.14 35.78
N ALA A 164 23.20 -9.32 34.96
CA ALA A 164 22.14 -10.30 35.15
C ALA A 164 22.47 -11.51 34.28
N ALA A 165 23.23 -12.48 34.77
CA ALA A 165 23.66 -13.65 34.02
C ALA A 165 22.47 -14.33 33.33
N GLY A 166 22.24 -14.02 32.02
CA GLY A 166 21.25 -14.68 31.20
C GLY A 166 19.78 -14.20 31.38
N VAL A 167 19.51 -13.14 32.12
CA VAL A 167 18.14 -12.64 32.30
C VAL A 167 17.83 -11.63 31.19
N ASN A 168 16.93 -12.02 30.29
CA ASN A 168 16.38 -11.11 29.30
C ASN A 168 15.32 -10.21 29.96
N VAL A 169 15.53 -8.91 29.93
CA VAL A 169 14.56 -7.93 30.42
C VAL A 169 13.62 -7.55 29.27
N GLN A 170 12.33 -7.77 29.45
CA GLN A 170 11.33 -7.33 28.49
C GLN A 170 11.15 -5.81 28.60
N ILE A 171 11.29 -5.09 27.49
CA ILE A 171 11.12 -3.63 27.41
C ILE A 171 9.70 -3.28 26.98
N GLY A 172 9.14 -4.02 26.02
CA GLY A 172 7.83 -3.76 25.50
C GLY A 172 7.41 -4.78 24.46
N GLN A 173 6.29 -4.49 23.80
CA GLN A 173 5.76 -5.32 22.74
C GLN A 173 5.36 -4.45 21.54
N LEU A 174 5.83 -4.81 20.36
CA LEU A 174 5.45 -4.19 19.10
C LEU A 174 3.98 -4.50 18.79
N GLN A 175 3.23 -3.47 18.41
CA GLN A 175 1.84 -3.60 18.01
C GLN A 175 1.69 -3.48 16.51
N ILE A 176 0.82 -4.33 15.95
CA ILE A 176 0.49 -4.33 14.52
C ILE A 176 -0.93 -3.82 14.36
N CYS A 177 -1.08 -2.76 13.57
CA CYS A 177 -2.38 -2.17 13.23
C CYS A 177 -2.88 -2.73 11.89
N LEU A 178 -4.14 -3.12 11.83
CA LEU A 178 -4.83 -3.49 10.60
C LEU A 178 -5.53 -2.24 10.06
N LEU A 179 -5.12 -1.81 8.86
CA LEU A 179 -5.78 -0.72 8.15
C LEU A 179 -6.86 -1.30 7.23
N TYR A 180 -8.11 -1.02 7.53
CA TYR A 180 -9.25 -1.34 6.69
C TYR A 180 -9.52 -0.15 5.76
N THR A 181 -8.87 -0.12 4.61
CA THR A 181 -9.02 1.00 3.67
C THR A 181 -10.22 0.87 2.74
N SER A 182 -10.80 -0.33 2.64
CA SER A 182 -11.93 -0.60 1.74
C SER A 182 -13.29 -0.71 2.44
N ASP A 183 -13.32 -0.95 3.75
CA ASP A 183 -14.58 -1.18 4.49
C ASP A 183 -15.15 0.08 5.15
N ALA A 184 -14.34 1.14 5.29
CA ALA A 184 -14.82 2.39 5.89
C ALA A 184 -15.88 3.11 5.03
N ALA A 185 -16.00 2.78 3.75
CA ALA A 185 -17.03 3.32 2.87
C ALA A 185 -18.36 2.52 2.95
N ASP A 186 -18.31 1.26 3.38
CA ASP A 186 -19.48 0.37 3.42
C ASP A 186 -20.24 0.49 4.75
N ASP A 187 -19.54 0.86 5.83
CA ASP A 187 -20.16 1.02 7.16
C ASP A 187 -20.94 2.35 7.31
N SER A 188 -20.67 3.33 6.43
CA SER A 188 -21.44 4.60 6.40
C SER A 188 -22.79 4.49 5.69
N LEU A 189 -23.08 3.37 5.03
CA LEU A 189 -24.34 3.10 4.33
C LEU A 189 -25.27 2.13 5.07
N ARG A 190 -24.86 1.66 6.25
CA ARG A 190 -25.75 0.89 7.16
C ARG A 190 -26.30 1.80 8.24
N VAL A 191 -27.30 2.58 7.88
CA VAL A 191 -28.29 3.18 8.78
C VAL A 191 -29.66 2.76 8.32
#